data_248cb377db3508f16e73da87764cd22f
#
_entry.id   248cb377db3508f16e73da87764cd22f
#
_cell.length_a   1.000
_cell.length_b   1.000
_cell.length_c   1.000
_cell.angle_alpha   90.00
_cell.angle_beta   90.00
_cell.angle_gamma   90.00
#
_symmetry.space_group_name_H-M   'P 1'
#
loop_
_entity.id
_entity.type
_entity.pdbx_description
1 polymer ?
#
loop_
_entity_poly.entity_id
_entity_poly.type
_entity_poly.pdbx_seq_one_letter_code
_entity_poly.pdbx_strand_id
1 'polypeptide(L)'
;MPALARTSADFLDAIHADVWHAHALSTAPLPVLATGDFALDAQLPGGGWPVGALTEILQPPGVHSEWRLLMPALARSGLGPVLLVGAPHVPFAPSLMAQGLAAQRMLWVTAQSGASRLWACEQALRCAEVNAVLAWLPQVRSEQLRRLQMAASEYSKLLFVMRPEAAQDEASPAVLRLHVQPHTFMAQKATSAQTQDGLQIQVLKRRGPPLEQPLQLPARSAQLSLLLAAQHALDRSPTHA
;
A
#
# COMPACT_ATOMS: atom_id res chain seq x y z
N MET A 1 -2.13 -50.11 41.20
CA MET A 1 -1.83 -48.85 40.50
C MET A 1 -2.77 -48.74 39.34
N PRO A 2 -3.84 -47.95 39.38
CA PRO A 2 -4.73 -47.76 38.23
C PRO A 2 -4.14 -46.76 37.27
N ALA A 3 -3.97 -47.15 36.00
CA ALA A 3 -3.65 -46.26 34.88
C ALA A 3 -4.87 -45.40 34.56
N LEU A 4 -4.74 -44.08 34.74
CA LEU A 4 -5.72 -43.09 34.32
C LEU A 4 -5.83 -43.10 32.82
N ALA A 5 -6.97 -43.58 32.31
CA ALA A 5 -7.33 -43.45 30.89
C ALA A 5 -7.58 -41.97 30.61
N ARG A 6 -6.70 -41.34 29.82
CA ARG A 6 -6.94 -40.00 29.27
C ARG A 6 -8.13 -40.12 28.29
N THR A 7 -9.12 -39.29 28.51
CA THR A 7 -10.31 -39.26 27.66
C THR A 7 -10.01 -38.63 26.31
N SER A 8 -10.75 -39.03 25.27
CA SER A 8 -10.59 -38.48 23.90
C SER A 8 -10.76 -36.96 23.85
N ALA A 9 -11.44 -36.38 24.82
CA ALA A 9 -11.60 -34.92 24.95
C ALA A 9 -10.28 -34.22 25.29
N ASP A 10 -9.47 -34.79 26.21
CA ASP A 10 -8.16 -34.22 26.58
C ASP A 10 -7.17 -34.25 25.41
N PHE A 11 -7.31 -35.25 24.52
CA PHE A 11 -6.46 -35.36 23.34
C PHE A 11 -6.84 -34.34 22.26
N LEU A 12 -8.15 -34.07 22.07
CA LEU A 12 -8.63 -33.06 21.14
C LEU A 12 -8.30 -31.65 21.58
N ASP A 13 -8.40 -31.35 22.89
CA ASP A 13 -8.00 -30.05 23.44
C ASP A 13 -6.50 -29.80 23.30
N ALA A 14 -5.67 -30.83 23.47
CA ALA A 14 -4.22 -30.74 23.25
C ALA A 14 -3.89 -30.46 21.77
N ILE A 15 -4.58 -31.10 20.83
CA ILE A 15 -4.41 -30.85 19.39
C ILE A 15 -4.85 -29.44 19.01
N HIS A 16 -5.95 -28.94 19.60
CA HIS A 16 -6.39 -27.58 19.37
C HIS A 16 -5.40 -26.54 19.92
N ALA A 17 -4.80 -26.80 21.07
CA ALA A 17 -3.77 -25.92 21.65
C ALA A 17 -2.52 -25.86 20.76
N ASP A 18 -2.07 -27.00 20.22
CA ASP A 18 -0.91 -27.07 19.33
C ASP A 18 -1.17 -26.43 17.96
N VAL A 19 -2.38 -26.57 17.42
CA VAL A 19 -2.80 -25.89 16.18
C VAL A 19 -2.83 -24.38 16.36
N TRP A 20 -3.24 -23.87 17.51
CA TRP A 20 -3.17 -22.44 17.82
C TRP A 20 -1.73 -21.96 17.96
N HIS A 21 -0.84 -22.74 18.54
CA HIS A 21 0.57 -22.37 18.68
C HIS A 21 1.28 -22.35 17.32
N ALA A 22 0.98 -23.25 16.39
CA ALA A 22 1.50 -23.21 15.02
C ALA A 22 1.02 -21.98 14.25
N HIS A 23 -0.21 -21.55 14.44
CA HIS A 23 -0.74 -20.31 13.87
C HIS A 23 -0.09 -19.05 14.50
N ALA A 24 0.22 -19.08 15.79
CA ALA A 24 0.92 -18.01 16.50
C ALA A 24 2.38 -17.88 16.07
N LEU A 25 3.07 -18.98 15.82
CA LEU A 25 4.44 -19.01 15.28
C LEU A 25 4.53 -18.48 13.82
N SER A 26 3.43 -18.60 13.06
CA SER A 26 3.29 -18.06 11.69
C SER A 26 3.03 -16.55 11.65
N THR A 27 2.86 -15.88 12.78
CA THR A 27 2.38 -14.48 12.89
C THR A 27 3.39 -13.51 13.48
N ALA A 28 4.68 -13.71 13.25
CA ALA A 28 5.63 -12.63 13.50
C ALA A 28 5.14 -11.37 12.76
N PRO A 29 4.95 -10.23 13.44
CA PRO A 29 4.51 -9.01 12.79
C PRO A 29 5.55 -8.62 11.74
N LEU A 30 5.09 -8.39 10.51
CA LEU A 30 5.97 -7.84 9.48
C LEU A 30 6.39 -6.43 9.90
N PRO A 31 7.64 -6.03 9.62
CA PRO A 31 8.00 -4.63 9.70
C PRO A 31 7.05 -3.80 8.83
N VAL A 32 6.69 -2.61 9.28
CA VAL A 32 5.78 -1.73 8.56
C VAL A 32 6.37 -0.34 8.40
N LEU A 33 5.95 0.34 7.34
CA LEU A 33 6.19 1.76 7.13
C LEU A 33 4.85 2.49 7.22
N ALA A 34 4.72 3.46 8.13
CA ALA A 34 3.49 4.23 8.27
C ALA A 34 3.03 4.82 6.93
N THR A 35 1.74 4.72 6.62
CA THR A 35 1.20 5.20 5.35
C THR A 35 1.25 6.73 5.23
N GLY A 36 1.17 7.41 6.38
CA GLY A 36 1.07 8.87 6.47
C GLY A 36 -0.35 9.36 6.62
N ASP A 37 -1.30 8.45 6.65
CA ASP A 37 -2.68 8.72 7.03
C ASP A 37 -3.05 7.90 8.26
N PHE A 38 -3.43 8.58 9.33
CA PHE A 38 -3.74 7.93 10.62
C PHE A 38 -4.93 6.98 10.51
N ALA A 39 -5.95 7.34 9.73
CA ALA A 39 -7.14 6.49 9.59
C ALA A 39 -6.81 5.18 8.85
N LEU A 40 -5.93 5.26 7.85
CA LEU A 40 -5.45 4.07 7.14
C LEU A 40 -4.52 3.24 8.03
N ASP A 41 -3.56 3.87 8.72
CA ASP A 41 -2.64 3.19 9.63
C ASP A 41 -3.40 2.41 10.72
N ALA A 42 -4.45 2.99 11.29
CA ALA A 42 -5.29 2.34 12.30
C ALA A 42 -6.00 1.07 11.79
N GLN A 43 -6.19 0.94 10.48
CA GLN A 43 -6.84 -0.21 9.87
C GLN A 43 -5.87 -1.24 9.28
N LEU A 44 -4.61 -0.87 9.08
CA LEU A 44 -3.62 -1.81 8.54
C LEU A 44 -2.93 -2.60 9.66
N PRO A 45 -2.69 -3.90 9.46
CA PRO A 45 -1.95 -4.72 10.41
C PRO A 45 -0.55 -4.15 10.67
N GLY A 46 -0.24 -3.88 11.93
CA GLY A 46 1.02 -3.28 12.33
C GLY A 46 1.10 -1.75 12.15
N GLY A 47 0.04 -1.10 11.66
CA GLY A 47 -0.02 0.36 11.56
C GLY A 47 0.67 0.96 10.34
N GLY A 48 0.71 0.25 9.21
CA GLY A 48 1.33 0.78 7.99
C GLY A 48 1.46 -0.20 6.84
N TRP A 49 2.18 0.20 5.82
CA TRP A 49 2.51 -0.65 4.67
C TRP A 49 3.45 -1.77 5.07
N PRO A 50 3.14 -3.04 4.78
CA PRO A 50 4.01 -4.16 5.13
C PRO A 50 5.30 -4.11 4.32
N VAL A 51 6.44 -4.14 5.00
CA VAL A 51 7.78 -4.27 4.40
C VAL A 51 8.10 -5.75 4.24
N GLY A 52 8.74 -6.11 3.14
CA GLY A 52 8.99 -7.52 2.82
C GLY A 52 7.75 -8.25 2.34
N ALA A 53 6.74 -7.53 1.86
CA ALA A 53 5.51 -8.12 1.38
C ALA A 53 4.94 -7.38 0.18
N LEU A 54 4.16 -8.12 -0.62
CA LEU A 54 3.41 -7.58 -1.75
C LEU A 54 2.12 -6.91 -1.26
N THR A 55 1.95 -5.66 -1.64
CA THR A 55 0.68 -4.93 -1.57
C THR A 55 0.13 -4.74 -2.98
N GLU A 56 -1.08 -5.22 -3.24
CA GLU A 56 -1.80 -4.93 -4.49
C GLU A 56 -2.74 -3.74 -4.32
N ILE A 57 -2.71 -2.84 -5.29
CA ILE A 57 -3.62 -1.70 -5.40
C ILE A 57 -4.42 -1.86 -6.68
N LEU A 58 -5.71 -2.13 -6.53
CA LEU A 58 -6.64 -2.30 -7.64
C LEU A 58 -7.39 -0.99 -7.88
N GLN A 59 -7.48 -0.59 -9.15
CA GLN A 59 -8.08 0.70 -9.51
C GLN A 59 -8.98 0.56 -10.73
N PRO A 60 -10.03 1.39 -10.84
CA PRO A 60 -10.84 1.49 -12.04
C PRO A 60 -9.99 1.91 -13.25
N PRO A 61 -10.42 1.58 -14.46
CA PRO A 61 -9.73 1.99 -15.68
C PRO A 61 -9.54 3.52 -15.76
N GLY A 62 -8.32 3.95 -16.11
CA GLY A 62 -7.98 5.38 -16.23
C GLY A 62 -7.81 6.13 -14.91
N VAL A 63 -7.97 5.45 -13.77
CA VAL A 63 -7.73 6.03 -12.44
C VAL A 63 -6.28 5.78 -12.01
N HIS A 64 -5.62 6.83 -11.53
CA HIS A 64 -4.22 6.83 -11.07
C HIS A 64 -4.13 7.50 -9.70
N SER A 65 -4.66 6.83 -8.67
CA SER A 65 -4.70 7.34 -7.29
C SER A 65 -3.51 6.89 -6.44
N GLU A 66 -2.62 6.06 -6.99
CA GLU A 66 -1.47 5.48 -6.31
C GLU A 66 -0.54 6.52 -5.71
N TRP A 67 -0.30 7.62 -6.42
CA TRP A 67 0.57 8.70 -5.92
C TRP A 67 0.01 9.37 -4.67
N ARG A 68 -1.29 9.62 -4.63
CA ARG A 68 -1.96 10.20 -3.45
C ARG A 68 -1.83 9.29 -2.24
N LEU A 69 -1.93 7.98 -2.49
CA LEU A 69 -1.92 6.98 -1.44
C LEU A 69 -0.51 6.68 -0.93
N LEU A 70 0.48 6.60 -1.84
CA LEU A 70 1.81 6.11 -1.52
C LEU A 70 2.83 7.21 -1.21
N MET A 71 2.62 8.44 -1.72
CA MET A 71 3.60 9.54 -1.58
C MET A 71 4.08 9.78 -0.15
N PRO A 72 3.21 9.86 0.88
CA PRO A 72 3.69 10.16 2.23
C PRO A 72 4.61 9.08 2.79
N ALA A 73 4.39 7.82 2.41
CA ALA A 73 5.26 6.72 2.81
C ALA A 73 6.56 6.70 2.00
N LEU A 74 6.49 6.91 0.68
CA LEU A 74 7.67 6.91 -0.19
C LEU A 74 8.65 8.03 0.17
N ALA A 75 8.16 9.20 0.56
CA ALA A 75 8.99 10.31 1.04
C ALA A 75 9.81 9.91 2.29
N ARG A 76 9.27 8.99 3.12
CA ARG A 76 9.91 8.50 4.36
C ARG A 76 10.56 7.13 4.23
N SER A 77 10.54 6.51 3.07
CA SER A 77 11.06 5.15 2.84
C SER A 77 12.60 5.07 2.85
N GLY A 78 13.32 6.08 3.34
CA GLY A 78 14.78 6.17 3.34
C GLY A 78 15.32 6.97 2.18
N LEU A 79 16.64 6.88 1.92
CA LEU A 79 17.32 7.68 0.90
C LEU A 79 17.51 6.94 -0.44
N GLY A 80 17.35 5.64 -0.47
CA GLY A 80 17.55 4.83 -1.66
C GLY A 80 16.48 5.05 -2.75
N PRO A 81 16.76 4.54 -3.95
CA PRO A 81 15.87 4.68 -5.09
C PRO A 81 14.49 4.07 -4.88
N VAL A 82 13.51 4.68 -5.54
CA VAL A 82 12.15 4.17 -5.75
C VAL A 82 12.01 3.84 -7.24
N LEU A 83 11.87 2.58 -7.58
CA LEU A 83 11.72 2.15 -8.97
C LEU A 83 10.26 2.14 -9.39
N LEU A 84 10.03 2.69 -10.59
CA LEU A 84 8.75 2.65 -11.28
C LEU A 84 8.88 1.74 -12.50
N VAL A 85 8.19 0.61 -12.49
CA VAL A 85 8.23 -0.36 -13.59
C VAL A 85 6.92 -0.37 -14.35
N GLY A 86 6.96 0.05 -15.61
CA GLY A 86 5.80 0.10 -16.48
C GLY A 86 4.76 1.16 -16.10
N ALA A 87 5.17 2.22 -15.40
CA ALA A 87 4.30 3.34 -15.06
C ALA A 87 3.68 3.96 -16.32
N PRO A 88 2.35 4.22 -16.33
CA PRO A 88 1.66 4.75 -17.50
C PRO A 88 2.03 6.19 -17.82
N HIS A 89 2.43 6.95 -16.80
CA HIS A 89 2.77 8.37 -16.89
C HIS A 89 4.05 8.69 -16.15
N VAL A 90 4.81 9.64 -16.67
CA VAL A 90 5.98 10.20 -15.98
C VAL A 90 5.49 11.04 -14.79
N PRO A 91 5.97 10.77 -13.58
CA PRO A 91 5.59 11.59 -12.42
C PRO A 91 6.09 13.02 -12.58
N PHE A 92 5.26 13.97 -12.14
CA PHE A 92 5.64 15.39 -12.15
C PHE A 92 6.60 15.70 -11.00
N ALA A 93 7.89 15.77 -11.31
CA ALA A 93 8.98 15.93 -10.34
C ALA A 93 8.79 17.10 -9.35
N PRO A 94 8.35 18.30 -9.75
CA PRO A 94 8.12 19.39 -8.79
C PRO A 94 7.09 19.04 -7.71
N SER A 95 6.02 18.30 -8.05
CA SER A 95 5.01 17.85 -7.08
C SER A 95 5.57 16.82 -6.10
N LEU A 96 6.44 15.91 -6.59
CA LEU A 96 7.10 14.93 -5.74
C LEU A 96 8.03 15.61 -4.73
N MET A 97 8.84 16.55 -5.20
CA MET A 97 9.78 17.31 -4.38
C MET A 97 9.05 18.15 -3.31
N ALA A 98 7.96 18.82 -3.68
CA ALA A 98 7.14 19.58 -2.73
C ALA A 98 6.55 18.69 -1.61
N GLN A 99 6.37 17.40 -1.87
CA GLN A 99 5.89 16.41 -0.90
C GLN A 99 7.03 15.64 -0.19
N GLY A 100 8.29 16.04 -0.41
CA GLY A 100 9.45 15.48 0.29
C GLY A 100 10.12 14.28 -0.39
N LEU A 101 9.72 13.90 -1.60
CA LEU A 101 10.40 12.86 -2.38
C LEU A 101 11.34 13.50 -3.41
N ALA A 102 12.64 13.39 -3.20
CA ALA A 102 13.63 13.91 -4.13
C ALA A 102 13.52 13.24 -5.51
N ALA A 103 13.44 14.02 -6.58
CA ALA A 103 13.27 13.51 -7.94
C ALA A 103 14.40 12.53 -8.36
N GLN A 104 15.62 12.75 -7.86
CA GLN A 104 16.78 11.90 -8.12
C GLN A 104 16.64 10.48 -7.59
N ARG A 105 15.73 10.26 -6.64
CA ARG A 105 15.42 8.91 -6.13
C ARG A 105 14.50 8.12 -7.06
N MET A 106 13.86 8.77 -8.02
CA MET A 106 12.91 8.13 -8.92
C MET A 106 13.64 7.52 -10.10
N LEU A 107 13.59 6.21 -10.23
CA LEU A 107 14.12 5.48 -11.38
C LEU A 107 12.97 4.91 -12.19
N TRP A 108 12.78 5.39 -13.39
CA TRP A 108 11.70 4.95 -14.27
C TRP A 108 12.20 3.93 -15.28
N VAL A 109 11.69 2.70 -15.18
CA VAL A 109 12.02 1.60 -16.07
C VAL A 109 10.92 1.43 -17.12
N THR A 110 11.24 1.77 -18.36
CA THR A 110 10.36 1.56 -19.51
C THR A 110 10.62 0.16 -20.08
N ALA A 111 9.78 -0.81 -19.70
CA ALA A 111 9.84 -2.17 -20.23
C ALA A 111 8.63 -2.45 -21.14
N GLN A 112 8.91 -2.91 -22.36
CA GLN A 112 7.91 -3.08 -23.40
C GLN A 112 6.99 -4.29 -23.17
N SER A 113 7.53 -5.39 -22.63
CA SER A 113 6.76 -6.62 -22.42
C SER A 113 6.49 -6.89 -20.95
N GLY A 114 5.43 -7.67 -20.66
CA GLY A 114 5.15 -8.14 -19.30
C GLY A 114 6.31 -8.95 -18.71
N ALA A 115 7.00 -9.75 -19.52
CA ALA A 115 8.18 -10.51 -19.08
C ALA A 115 9.33 -9.60 -18.68
N SER A 116 9.62 -8.55 -19.46
CA SER A 116 10.66 -7.56 -19.13
C SER A 116 10.32 -6.76 -17.87
N ARG A 117 9.03 -6.43 -17.67
CA ARG A 117 8.58 -5.76 -16.43
C ARG A 117 8.79 -6.63 -15.21
N LEU A 118 8.40 -7.90 -15.29
CA LEU A 118 8.60 -8.86 -14.20
C LEU A 118 10.07 -9.04 -13.87
N TRP A 119 10.92 -9.22 -14.88
CA TRP A 119 12.36 -9.32 -14.70
C TRP A 119 12.93 -8.06 -14.03
N ALA A 120 12.56 -6.88 -14.49
CA ALA A 120 12.99 -5.62 -13.89
C ALA A 120 12.56 -5.48 -12.43
N CYS A 121 11.33 -5.88 -12.08
CA CYS A 121 10.86 -5.92 -10.70
C CYS A 121 11.70 -6.87 -9.84
N GLU A 122 12.00 -8.08 -10.31
CA GLU A 122 12.80 -9.04 -9.57
C GLU A 122 14.22 -8.53 -9.34
N GLN A 123 14.86 -7.92 -10.35
CA GLN A 123 16.19 -7.32 -10.19
C GLN A 123 16.17 -6.15 -9.22
N ALA A 124 15.17 -5.29 -9.31
CA ALA A 124 15.01 -4.17 -8.40
C ALA A 124 14.84 -4.62 -6.93
N LEU A 125 14.02 -5.65 -6.69
CA LEU A 125 13.81 -6.19 -5.35
C LEU A 125 15.09 -6.80 -4.75
N ARG A 126 15.96 -7.38 -5.57
CA ARG A 126 17.26 -7.95 -5.16
C ARG A 126 18.34 -6.90 -4.95
N CYS A 127 18.17 -5.70 -5.49
CA CYS A 127 19.16 -4.63 -5.34
C CYS A 127 19.10 -4.05 -3.92
N ALA A 128 20.22 -4.09 -3.20
CA ALA A 128 20.32 -3.62 -1.82
C ALA A 128 19.95 -2.14 -1.69
N GLU A 129 20.33 -1.32 -2.66
CA GLU A 129 20.13 0.13 -2.65
C GLU A 129 18.67 0.55 -2.84
N VAL A 130 17.84 -0.29 -3.49
CA VAL A 130 16.44 0.03 -3.77
C VAL A 130 15.60 -0.05 -2.50
N ASN A 131 14.82 0.99 -2.24
CA ASN A 131 13.93 1.03 -1.08
C ASN A 131 12.51 0.56 -1.39
N ALA A 132 12.00 0.90 -2.57
CA ALA A 132 10.64 0.53 -2.96
C ALA A 132 10.55 0.24 -4.47
N VAL A 133 9.65 -0.65 -4.83
CA VAL A 133 9.29 -0.99 -6.21
C VAL A 133 7.80 -0.77 -6.39
N LEU A 134 7.45 0.09 -7.35
CA LEU A 134 6.09 0.32 -7.82
C LEU A 134 5.98 -0.26 -9.22
N ALA A 135 5.10 -1.23 -9.41
CA ALA A 135 4.97 -1.96 -10.66
C ALA A 135 3.55 -1.94 -11.21
N TRP A 136 3.37 -1.54 -12.45
CA TRP A 136 2.09 -1.61 -13.17
C TRP A 136 2.05 -2.88 -14.00
N LEU A 137 1.36 -3.90 -13.47
CA LEU A 137 1.33 -5.26 -14.01
C LEU A 137 -0.11 -5.73 -14.25
N PRO A 138 -0.81 -5.17 -15.25
CA PRO A 138 -2.25 -5.41 -15.43
C PRO A 138 -2.60 -6.88 -15.73
N GLN A 139 -1.69 -7.62 -16.35
CA GLN A 139 -1.93 -9.01 -16.81
C GLN A 139 -1.04 -10.03 -16.09
N VAL A 140 -0.56 -9.72 -14.89
CA VAL A 140 0.32 -10.60 -14.13
C VAL A 140 -0.46 -11.81 -13.58
N ARG A 141 0.16 -12.99 -13.67
CA ARG A 141 -0.39 -14.24 -13.12
C ARG A 141 -0.04 -14.42 -11.64
N SER A 142 -0.87 -15.16 -10.91
CA SER A 142 -0.66 -15.42 -9.48
C SER A 142 0.71 -16.03 -9.16
N GLU A 143 1.23 -16.93 -10.00
CA GLU A 143 2.57 -17.52 -9.85
C GLU A 143 3.69 -16.47 -9.96
N GLN A 144 3.54 -15.51 -10.88
CA GLN A 144 4.49 -14.43 -11.06
C GLN A 144 4.47 -13.47 -9.86
N LEU A 145 3.27 -13.15 -9.36
CA LEU A 145 3.12 -12.38 -8.11
C LEU A 145 3.75 -13.10 -6.92
N ARG A 146 3.65 -14.43 -6.85
CA ARG A 146 4.28 -15.23 -5.79
C ARG A 146 5.80 -15.11 -5.83
N ARG A 147 6.41 -15.13 -7.01
CA ARG A 147 7.86 -14.91 -7.16
C ARG A 147 8.27 -13.52 -6.68
N LEU A 148 7.52 -12.48 -7.05
CA LEU A 148 7.77 -11.11 -6.57
C LEU A 148 7.57 -10.99 -5.05
N GLN A 149 6.53 -11.63 -4.50
CA GLN A 149 6.31 -11.70 -3.05
C GLN A 149 7.50 -12.34 -2.33
N MET A 150 8.03 -13.46 -2.85
CA MET A 150 9.20 -14.12 -2.26
C MET A 150 10.44 -13.23 -2.31
N ALA A 151 10.70 -12.57 -3.43
CA ALA A 151 11.81 -11.63 -3.55
C ALA A 151 11.64 -10.43 -2.59
N ALA A 152 10.45 -9.86 -2.49
CA ALA A 152 10.20 -8.78 -1.55
C ALA A 152 10.46 -9.21 -0.10
N SER A 153 10.06 -10.43 0.26
CA SER A 153 10.26 -11.00 1.60
C SER A 153 11.73 -11.25 1.90
N GLU A 154 12.46 -11.85 0.97
CA GLU A 154 13.89 -12.18 1.11
C GLU A 154 14.74 -10.93 1.33
N TYR A 155 14.43 -9.85 0.60
CA TYR A 155 15.22 -8.61 0.64
C TYR A 155 14.58 -7.49 1.46
N SER A 156 13.50 -7.78 2.20
CA SER A 156 12.79 -6.80 3.06
C SER A 156 12.44 -5.50 2.32
N LYS A 157 11.87 -5.60 1.13
CA LYS A 157 11.55 -4.45 0.28
C LYS A 157 10.07 -4.07 0.34
N LEU A 158 9.79 -2.78 0.12
CA LEU A 158 8.44 -2.31 -0.18
C LEU A 158 8.09 -2.68 -1.63
N LEU A 159 7.01 -3.41 -1.83
CA LEU A 159 6.52 -3.79 -3.15
C LEU A 159 5.03 -3.45 -3.30
N PHE A 160 4.75 -2.55 -4.25
CA PHE A 160 3.40 -2.18 -4.63
C PHE A 160 3.13 -2.58 -6.08
N VAL A 161 2.05 -3.31 -6.31
CA VAL A 161 1.64 -3.72 -7.65
C VAL A 161 0.27 -3.13 -7.97
N MET A 162 0.22 -2.26 -8.98
CA MET A 162 -0.99 -1.66 -9.50
C MET A 162 -1.61 -2.58 -10.54
N ARG A 163 -2.91 -2.87 -10.36
CA ARG A 163 -3.68 -3.73 -11.25
C ARG A 163 -5.07 -3.13 -11.53
N PRO A 164 -5.72 -3.52 -12.63
CA PRO A 164 -7.11 -3.12 -12.87
C PRO A 164 -8.05 -3.77 -11.84
N GLU A 165 -9.14 -3.10 -11.51
CA GLU A 165 -10.16 -3.60 -10.58
C GLU A 165 -10.76 -4.95 -11.00
N ALA A 166 -10.78 -5.24 -12.31
CA ALA A 166 -11.23 -6.54 -12.84
C ALA A 166 -10.44 -7.74 -12.26
N ALA A 167 -9.24 -7.50 -11.70
CA ALA A 167 -8.46 -8.53 -11.02
C ALA A 167 -8.90 -8.79 -9.57
N GLN A 168 -9.99 -8.18 -9.11
CA GLN A 168 -10.44 -8.28 -7.72
C GLN A 168 -10.70 -9.72 -7.28
N ASP A 169 -11.33 -10.52 -8.14
CA ASP A 169 -11.69 -11.90 -7.84
C ASP A 169 -10.58 -12.91 -8.16
N GLU A 170 -9.47 -12.46 -8.71
CA GLU A 170 -8.34 -13.34 -9.00
C GLU A 170 -7.58 -13.73 -7.72
N ALA A 171 -7.10 -14.98 -7.71
CA ALA A 171 -6.25 -15.46 -6.61
C ALA A 171 -4.93 -14.69 -6.56
N SER A 172 -4.57 -14.18 -5.39
CA SER A 172 -3.34 -13.42 -5.18
C SER A 172 -2.59 -13.82 -3.91
N PRO A 173 -1.25 -13.94 -3.98
CA PRO A 173 -0.39 -14.16 -2.81
C PRO A 173 -0.20 -12.90 -1.97
N ALA A 174 -0.68 -11.75 -2.41
CA ALA A 174 -0.50 -10.49 -1.71
C ALA A 174 -0.97 -10.57 -0.24
N VAL A 175 -0.21 -9.97 0.65
CA VAL A 175 -0.53 -9.87 2.08
C VAL A 175 -1.59 -8.80 2.32
N LEU A 176 -1.57 -7.75 1.52
CA LEU A 176 -2.53 -6.65 1.55
C LEU A 176 -3.07 -6.42 0.13
N ARG A 177 -4.40 -6.33 -0.01
CA ARG A 177 -5.07 -5.97 -1.27
C ARG A 177 -6.07 -4.86 -1.00
N LEU A 178 -5.96 -3.80 -1.75
CA LEU A 178 -6.82 -2.62 -1.64
C LEU A 178 -7.49 -2.36 -2.98
N HIS A 179 -8.78 -2.07 -2.96
CA HIS A 179 -9.45 -1.40 -4.07
C HIS A 179 -9.54 0.09 -3.76
N VAL A 180 -9.04 0.92 -4.67
CA VAL A 180 -8.89 2.37 -4.47
C VAL A 180 -9.54 3.11 -5.62
N GLN A 181 -10.50 3.97 -5.29
CA GLN A 181 -11.19 4.79 -6.28
C GLN A 181 -11.38 6.23 -5.79
N PRO A 182 -11.47 7.21 -6.69
CA PRO A 182 -11.88 8.56 -6.34
C PRO A 182 -13.29 8.55 -5.75
N HIS A 183 -13.50 9.38 -4.74
CA HIS A 183 -14.78 9.52 -4.10
C HIS A 183 -14.99 10.97 -3.64
N THR A 184 -16.22 11.44 -3.72
CA THR A 184 -16.60 12.74 -3.21
C THR A 184 -17.49 12.57 -1.99
N PHE A 185 -17.12 13.16 -0.87
CA PHE A 185 -17.87 13.05 0.39
C PHE A 185 -18.15 14.43 0.98
N MET A 186 -19.15 14.49 1.87
CA MET A 186 -19.49 15.72 2.59
C MET A 186 -18.44 16.00 3.66
N ALA A 187 -17.87 17.20 3.66
CA ALA A 187 -16.89 17.60 4.66
C ALA A 187 -17.52 17.68 6.05
N GLN A 188 -17.05 16.89 7.00
CA GLN A 188 -17.62 16.78 8.36
C GLN A 188 -17.45 18.06 9.22
N LYS A 189 -16.63 19.03 8.80
CA LYS A 189 -16.30 20.24 9.58
C LYS A 189 -16.68 21.56 8.93
N ALA A 190 -17.38 21.55 7.79
CA ALA A 190 -17.76 22.80 7.14
C ALA A 190 -19.12 23.30 7.65
N THR A 191 -19.19 24.58 8.00
CA THR A 191 -20.43 25.30 8.37
C THR A 191 -21.39 25.42 7.17
N SER A 192 -20.95 25.05 5.97
CA SER A 192 -21.71 24.94 4.73
C SER A 192 -21.48 23.56 4.13
N ALA A 193 -22.48 23.03 3.43
CA ALA A 193 -22.44 21.73 2.74
C ALA A 193 -21.40 21.78 1.60
N GLN A 194 -20.12 21.64 1.95
CA GLN A 194 -19.03 21.58 0.97
C GLN A 194 -18.69 20.10 0.70
N THR A 195 -18.75 19.73 -0.56
CA THR A 195 -18.23 18.44 -1.02
C THR A 195 -16.70 18.50 -1.06
N GLN A 196 -16.07 17.45 -0.57
CA GLN A 196 -14.64 17.30 -0.58
C GLN A 196 -14.25 16.07 -1.41
N ASP A 197 -13.32 16.28 -2.34
CA ASP A 197 -12.74 15.18 -3.09
C ASP A 197 -11.88 14.32 -2.18
N GLY A 198 -11.98 13.00 -2.37
CA GLY A 198 -11.26 12.02 -1.59
C GLY A 198 -10.97 10.74 -2.33
N LEU A 199 -10.50 9.78 -1.57
CA LEU A 199 -10.34 8.40 -1.98
C LEU A 199 -11.23 7.52 -1.12
N GLN A 200 -11.92 6.60 -1.74
CA GLN A 200 -12.54 5.47 -1.07
C GLN A 200 -11.60 4.28 -1.21
N ILE A 201 -11.28 3.66 -0.07
CA ILE A 201 -10.40 2.50 0.01
C ILE A 201 -11.18 1.34 0.62
N GLN A 202 -11.37 0.29 -0.15
CA GLN A 202 -11.88 -0.97 0.33
C GLN A 202 -10.73 -1.95 0.54
N VAL A 203 -10.60 -2.48 1.76
CA VAL A 203 -9.60 -3.49 2.09
C VAL A 203 -10.16 -4.85 1.69
N LEU A 204 -9.71 -5.38 0.57
CA LEU A 204 -10.15 -6.68 0.04
C LEU A 204 -9.49 -7.85 0.76
N LYS A 205 -8.23 -7.67 1.18
CA LYS A 205 -7.46 -8.68 1.90
C LYS A 205 -6.47 -8.00 2.85
N ARG A 206 -6.42 -8.46 4.08
CA ARG A 206 -5.40 -8.12 5.08
C ARG A 206 -5.20 -9.27 6.06
N ARG A 207 -4.14 -9.26 6.85
CA ARG A 207 -4.03 -10.11 8.04
C ARG A 207 -4.98 -9.59 9.11
N GLY A 208 -5.71 -10.49 9.78
CA GLY A 208 -6.71 -10.14 10.80
C GLY A 208 -8.14 -10.10 10.26
N PRO A 209 -9.10 -9.60 11.05
CA PRO A 209 -10.50 -9.61 10.66
C PRO A 209 -10.75 -8.74 9.43
N PRO A 210 -11.72 -9.13 8.58
CA PRO A 210 -12.09 -8.34 7.41
C PRO A 210 -12.56 -6.94 7.83
N LEU A 211 -12.35 -5.96 6.96
CA LEU A 211 -12.90 -4.62 7.14
C LEU A 211 -14.21 -4.54 6.36
N GLU A 212 -15.33 -4.38 7.08
CA GLU A 212 -16.67 -4.40 6.48
C GLU A 212 -17.00 -3.10 5.74
N GLN A 213 -16.46 -1.98 6.20
CA GLN A 213 -16.75 -0.68 5.61
C GLN A 213 -15.53 -0.09 4.93
N PRO A 214 -15.69 0.51 3.74
CA PRO A 214 -14.59 1.20 3.08
C PRO A 214 -14.16 2.43 3.87
N LEU A 215 -12.86 2.72 3.82
CA LEU A 215 -12.28 3.94 4.39
C LEU A 215 -12.44 5.10 3.41
N GLN A 216 -12.65 6.28 3.95
CA GLN A 216 -12.66 7.53 3.20
C GLN A 216 -11.44 8.36 3.60
N LEU A 217 -10.56 8.62 2.65
CA LEU A 217 -9.39 9.44 2.86
C LEU A 217 -9.50 10.76 2.09
N PRO A 218 -8.92 11.85 2.63
CA PRO A 218 -8.85 13.13 1.90
C PRO A 218 -8.14 12.95 0.56
N ALA A 219 -8.55 13.69 -0.45
CA ALA A 219 -7.91 13.69 -1.75
C ALA A 219 -6.43 14.13 -1.71
N ARG A 220 -6.06 14.88 -0.71
CA ARG A 220 -4.73 15.46 -0.55
C ARG A 220 -4.12 15.03 0.76
N SER A 221 -2.81 14.78 0.77
CA SER A 221 -2.09 14.58 2.02
C SER A 221 -2.15 15.84 2.88
N ALA A 222 -2.01 15.70 4.21
CA ALA A 222 -1.98 16.85 5.12
C ALA A 222 -0.89 17.86 4.72
N GLN A 223 0.28 17.39 4.31
CA GLN A 223 1.38 18.23 3.84
C GLN A 223 1.01 19.03 2.59
N LEU A 224 0.41 18.39 1.58
CA LEU A 224 -0.02 19.09 0.36
C LEU A 224 -1.12 20.11 0.66
N SER A 225 -2.04 19.79 1.56
CA SER A 225 -3.09 20.71 1.99
C SER A 225 -2.52 21.95 2.68
N LEU A 226 -1.51 21.78 3.52
CA LEU A 226 -0.80 22.91 4.17
C LEU A 226 -0.06 23.77 3.16
N LEU A 227 0.63 23.18 2.19
CA LEU A 227 1.34 23.92 1.13
C LEU A 227 0.37 24.78 0.30
N LEU A 228 -0.75 24.21 -0.10
CA LEU A 228 -1.76 24.94 -0.88
C LEU A 228 -2.45 26.05 -0.06
N ALA A 229 -2.71 25.83 1.24
CA ALA A 229 -3.25 26.84 2.12
C ALA A 229 -2.28 28.02 2.31
N ALA A 230 -0.97 27.75 2.41
CA ALA A 230 0.06 28.78 2.50
C ALA A 230 0.13 29.64 1.23
N GLN A 231 0.00 29.04 0.04
CA GLN A 231 -0.05 29.80 -1.23
C GLN A 231 -1.28 30.73 -1.30
N HIS A 232 -2.46 30.25 -0.92
CA HIS A 232 -3.66 31.09 -0.88
C HIS A 232 -3.60 32.22 0.13
N ALA A 233 -2.82 32.11 1.19
CA ALA A 233 -2.60 33.17 2.15
C ALA A 233 -1.73 34.30 1.57
N LEU A 234 -0.75 33.96 0.72
CA LEU A 234 0.13 34.90 0.04
C LEU A 234 -0.61 35.68 -1.08
N ASP A 235 -1.53 35.03 -1.77
CA ASP A 235 -2.34 35.67 -2.83
C ASP A 235 -3.39 36.68 -2.29
N ARG A 236 -3.67 36.65 -0.99
CA ARG A 236 -4.53 37.59 -0.30
C ARG A 236 -3.74 38.74 0.31
N SER A 237 -2.75 39.28 -0.37
CA SER A 237 -2.14 40.56 0.03
C SER A 237 -3.21 41.67 0.04
N PRO A 238 -3.32 42.47 1.11
CA PRO A 238 -4.33 43.50 1.20
C PRO A 238 -4.07 44.53 0.11
N THR A 239 -5.07 44.75 -0.74
CA THR A 239 -5.13 45.91 -1.61
C THR A 239 -5.15 47.12 -0.68
N HIS A 240 -4.05 47.86 -0.62
CA HIS A 240 -4.01 49.14 0.08
C HIS A 240 -5.00 50.09 -0.59
N ALA A 241 -6.00 50.50 0.19
CA ALA A 241 -6.84 51.66 -0.09
C ALA A 241 -6.06 52.96 0.07
#